data_17a3c3ca3a8ed1f7aa713dca75214e4b
#
_entry.id   17a3c3ca3a8ed1f7aa713dca75214e4b
#
_cell.length_a   1.000
_cell.length_b   1.000
_cell.length_c   1.000
_cell.angle_alpha   90.00
_cell.angle_beta   90.00
_cell.angle_gamma   90.00
#
_symmetry.space_group_name_H-M   'P 1'
#
loop_
_entity.id
_entity.type
_entity.pdbx_description
1 polymer ?
#
loop_
_entity_poly.entity_id
_entity_poly.type
_entity_poly.pdbx_seq_one_letter_code
_entity_poly.pdbx_strand_id
1 'polypeptide(L)'
;MRGMETTARLPEALQPGTDNGFVWPIRVYYEDTDAGGIVFYANYLKFFERARTEWLRGCGIDQHRLAAETGALFVVRSTAVDYRAPARLDDVLTIVSRVTRLGRASVDFEQAAWRGELLLVTSHIRVACVEQTALRPIPVPDDVHAALRRGPGKDRAAVSTATR
;
A
#
# COMPACT_ATOMS: atom_id res chain seq x y z
N MET A 1 12.34 -6.70 36.37
CA MET A 1 12.63 -6.10 35.07
C MET A 1 11.31 -5.76 34.39
N ARG A 2 10.93 -4.51 34.44
CA ARG A 2 9.75 -4.02 33.71
C ARG A 2 10.22 -3.61 32.33
N GLY A 3 9.93 -4.45 31.32
CA GLY A 3 10.10 -4.08 29.94
C GLY A 3 9.20 -2.88 29.62
N MET A 4 9.79 -1.74 29.34
CA MET A 4 9.08 -0.65 28.74
C MET A 4 8.72 -1.05 27.31
N GLU A 5 7.51 -1.60 27.15
CA GLU A 5 6.88 -1.61 25.82
C GLU A 5 6.58 -0.16 25.45
N THR A 6 7.53 0.45 24.76
CA THR A 6 7.24 1.68 24.04
C THR A 6 6.32 1.28 22.89
N THR A 7 5.03 1.30 23.15
CA THR A 7 4.02 1.21 22.10
C THR A 7 4.19 2.47 21.27
N ALA A 8 5.02 2.40 20.24
CA ALA A 8 5.13 3.47 19.26
C ALA A 8 3.72 3.70 18.73
N ARG A 9 3.13 4.83 19.11
CA ARG A 9 1.81 5.24 18.64
C ARG A 9 1.92 5.41 17.13
N LEU A 10 1.17 4.60 16.38
CA LEU A 10 1.12 4.75 14.93
C LEU A 10 0.73 6.18 14.58
N PRO A 11 1.34 6.74 13.53
CA PRO A 11 0.90 8.02 13.01
C PRO A 11 -0.61 7.99 12.75
N GLU A 12 -1.31 9.03 13.12
CA GLU A 12 -2.76 9.16 12.93
C GLU A 12 -3.16 8.88 11.46
N ALA A 13 -2.31 9.26 10.51
CA ALA A 13 -2.52 9.05 9.08
C ALA A 13 -2.60 7.57 8.66
N LEU A 14 -2.17 6.62 9.50
CA LEU A 14 -2.27 5.18 9.25
C LEU A 14 -3.48 4.53 9.92
N GLN A 15 -4.35 5.31 10.52
CA GLN A 15 -5.60 4.84 11.11
C GLN A 15 -6.73 4.95 10.09
N PRO A 16 -7.65 3.95 10.03
CA PRO A 16 -8.83 4.06 9.19
C PRO A 16 -9.68 5.27 9.56
N GLY A 17 -10.21 5.98 8.56
CA GLY A 17 -11.11 7.11 8.79
C GLY A 17 -10.43 8.45 9.02
N THR A 18 -9.11 8.53 8.89
CA THR A 18 -8.39 9.82 8.87
C THR A 18 -8.30 10.39 7.45
N ASP A 19 -8.31 11.72 7.32
CA ASP A 19 -8.32 12.40 6.02
C ASP A 19 -7.03 12.19 5.20
N ASN A 20 -5.97 11.69 5.82
CA ASN A 20 -4.64 11.61 5.22
C ASN A 20 -4.25 10.21 4.72
N GLY A 21 -5.08 9.21 4.94
CA GLY A 21 -4.84 7.83 4.52
C GLY A 21 -5.80 7.39 3.41
N PHE A 22 -5.25 6.82 2.34
CA PHE A 22 -6.06 6.13 1.33
C PHE A 22 -6.44 4.75 1.86
N VAL A 23 -7.70 4.40 1.80
CA VAL A 23 -8.27 3.17 2.34
C VAL A 23 -8.70 2.24 1.21
N TRP A 24 -8.28 0.99 1.28
CA TRP A 24 -8.68 -0.06 0.34
C TRP A 24 -9.05 -1.33 1.08
N PRO A 25 -10.28 -1.89 0.90
CA PRO A 25 -10.69 -3.14 1.53
C PRO A 25 -10.16 -4.35 0.76
N ILE A 26 -9.75 -5.38 1.50
CA ILE A 26 -9.29 -6.66 0.94
C ILE A 26 -9.89 -7.79 1.76
N ARG A 27 -10.55 -8.74 1.08
CA ARG A 27 -11.00 -9.98 1.71
C ARG A 27 -9.91 -11.03 1.66
N VAL A 28 -9.75 -11.77 2.73
CA VAL A 28 -8.86 -12.93 2.82
C VAL A 28 -9.54 -14.16 2.21
N TYR A 29 -8.91 -14.74 1.21
CA TYR A 29 -9.36 -15.94 0.50
C TYR A 29 -8.54 -17.17 0.92
N TYR A 30 -8.96 -18.37 0.50
CA TYR A 30 -8.23 -19.62 0.77
C TYR A 30 -6.78 -19.57 0.30
N GLU A 31 -6.52 -19.00 -0.88
CA GLU A 31 -5.19 -18.87 -1.45
C GLU A 31 -4.23 -18.02 -0.59
N ASP A 32 -4.78 -17.19 0.29
CA ASP A 32 -4.02 -16.29 1.16
C ASP A 32 -3.56 -16.94 2.47
N THR A 33 -4.15 -18.10 2.81
CA THR A 33 -3.94 -18.76 4.09
C THR A 33 -2.95 -19.94 3.99
N ASP A 34 -2.29 -20.22 5.11
CA ASP A 34 -1.43 -21.38 5.29
C ASP A 34 -2.15 -22.54 6.00
N ALA A 35 -1.43 -23.63 6.25
CA ALA A 35 -1.97 -24.79 6.93
C ALA A 35 -2.44 -24.51 8.38
N GLY A 36 -1.99 -23.42 8.99
CA GLY A 36 -2.42 -22.96 10.31
C GLY A 36 -3.73 -22.16 10.29
N GLY A 37 -4.32 -21.92 9.13
CA GLY A 37 -5.58 -21.18 8.96
C GLY A 37 -5.43 -19.67 9.10
N ILE A 38 -4.22 -19.15 9.08
CA ILE A 38 -3.92 -17.72 9.10
C ILE A 38 -3.31 -17.29 7.78
N VAL A 39 -3.36 -16.00 7.49
CA VAL A 39 -2.72 -15.43 6.30
C VAL A 39 -1.22 -15.71 6.34
N PHE A 40 -0.71 -16.33 5.27
CA PHE A 40 0.72 -16.56 5.09
C PHE A 40 1.47 -15.23 5.13
N TYR A 41 2.53 -15.15 5.92
CA TYR A 41 3.17 -13.88 6.26
C TYR A 41 3.59 -13.04 5.02
N ALA A 42 4.07 -13.67 3.96
CA ALA A 42 4.46 -12.97 2.74
C ALA A 42 3.26 -12.46 1.93
N ASN A 43 2.08 -12.96 2.18
CA ASN A 43 0.86 -12.61 1.43
C ASN A 43 0.42 -11.18 1.70
N TYR A 44 0.78 -10.60 2.85
CA TYR A 44 0.53 -9.17 3.12
C TYR A 44 1.23 -8.26 2.12
N LEU A 45 2.34 -8.67 1.54
CA LEU A 45 3.03 -7.92 0.47
C LEU A 45 2.14 -7.77 -0.76
N LYS A 46 1.35 -8.78 -1.10
CA LYS A 46 0.34 -8.71 -2.16
C LYS A 46 -0.80 -7.76 -1.82
N PHE A 47 -1.27 -7.78 -0.58
CA PHE A 47 -2.31 -6.87 -0.11
C PHE A 47 -1.85 -5.41 -0.19
N PHE A 48 -0.64 -5.16 0.25
CA PHE A 48 -0.05 -3.82 0.18
C PHE A 48 0.20 -3.37 -1.27
N GLU A 49 0.64 -4.26 -2.14
CA GLU A 49 0.80 -3.97 -3.57
C GLU A 49 -0.53 -3.60 -4.21
N ARG A 50 -1.59 -4.37 -3.98
CA ARG A 50 -2.93 -4.07 -4.51
C ARG A 50 -3.41 -2.70 -4.05
N ALA A 51 -3.24 -2.38 -2.77
CA ALA A 51 -3.61 -1.08 -2.23
C ALA A 51 -2.82 0.07 -2.86
N ARG A 52 -1.51 -0.09 -3.08
CA ARG A 52 -0.70 0.91 -3.79
C ARG A 52 -1.12 1.07 -5.24
N THR A 53 -1.45 -0.02 -5.92
CA THR A 53 -1.95 0.02 -7.31
C THR A 53 -3.25 0.82 -7.39
N GLU A 54 -4.17 0.59 -6.46
CA GLU A 54 -5.41 1.36 -6.40
C GLU A 54 -5.18 2.82 -5.99
N TRP A 55 -4.19 3.06 -5.13
CA TRP A 55 -3.75 4.41 -4.79
C TRP A 55 -3.28 5.17 -6.05
N LEU A 56 -2.44 4.54 -6.87
CA LEU A 56 -1.97 5.11 -8.14
C LEU A 56 -3.12 5.36 -9.12
N ARG A 57 -4.06 4.42 -9.24
CA ARG A 57 -5.26 4.62 -10.05
C ARG A 57 -6.09 5.79 -9.56
N GLY A 58 -6.21 5.94 -8.24
CA GLY A 58 -6.86 7.09 -7.63
C GLY A 58 -6.19 8.43 -7.96
N CYS A 59 -4.90 8.42 -8.22
CA CYS A 59 -4.14 9.58 -8.71
C CYS A 59 -4.30 9.82 -10.23
N GLY A 60 -5.00 8.94 -10.94
CA GLY A 60 -5.12 9.00 -12.40
C GLY A 60 -3.94 8.37 -13.15
N ILE A 61 -3.11 7.58 -12.47
CA ILE A 61 -1.93 6.92 -13.04
C ILE A 61 -2.30 5.51 -13.47
N ASP A 62 -2.18 5.24 -14.77
CA ASP A 62 -2.23 3.89 -15.35
C ASP A 62 -0.80 3.43 -15.61
N GLN A 63 -0.35 2.42 -14.85
CA GLN A 63 1.03 1.94 -14.93
C GLN A 63 1.37 1.29 -16.26
N HIS A 64 0.41 0.59 -16.88
CA HIS A 64 0.61 -0.02 -18.19
C HIS A 64 0.82 1.05 -19.28
N ARG A 65 -0.03 2.07 -19.28
CA ARG A 65 0.07 3.20 -20.19
C ARG A 65 1.35 3.99 -19.96
N LEU A 66 1.73 4.23 -18.72
CA LEU A 66 2.97 4.91 -18.36
C LEU A 66 4.19 4.18 -18.94
N ALA A 67 4.26 2.87 -18.79
CA ALA A 67 5.35 2.05 -19.34
C ALA A 67 5.37 2.12 -20.86
N ALA A 68 4.21 2.03 -21.53
CA ALA A 68 4.11 2.09 -22.99
C ALA A 68 4.52 3.47 -23.56
N GLU A 69 4.14 4.56 -22.90
CA GLU A 69 4.39 5.92 -23.38
C GLU A 69 5.77 6.45 -23.01
N THR A 70 6.29 6.10 -21.83
CA THR A 70 7.52 6.69 -21.28
C THR A 70 8.64 5.69 -21.01
N GLY A 71 8.35 4.38 -20.99
CA GLY A 71 9.28 3.36 -20.56
C GLY A 71 9.51 3.31 -19.06
N ALA A 72 8.78 4.09 -18.26
CA ALA A 72 8.91 4.13 -16.83
C ALA A 72 8.12 3.00 -16.14
N LEU A 73 8.78 2.30 -15.22
CA LEU A 73 8.19 1.31 -14.33
C LEU A 73 8.42 1.69 -12.88
N PHE A 74 7.48 1.32 -12.02
CA PHE A 74 7.66 1.33 -10.58
C PHE A 74 7.98 -0.08 -10.09
N VAL A 75 9.10 -0.23 -9.39
CA VAL A 75 9.54 -1.51 -8.81
C VAL A 75 9.81 -1.35 -7.33
N VAL A 76 9.46 -2.35 -6.53
CA VAL A 76 9.79 -2.34 -5.10
C VAL A 76 11.28 -2.55 -4.93
N ARG A 77 11.92 -1.60 -4.23
CA ARG A 77 13.35 -1.65 -3.92
C ARG A 77 13.63 -2.24 -2.55
N SER A 78 12.81 -1.86 -1.56
CA SER A 78 12.95 -2.34 -0.19
C SER A 78 11.60 -2.36 0.50
N THR A 79 11.46 -3.27 1.45
CA THR A 79 10.28 -3.37 2.29
C THR A 79 10.68 -3.79 3.70
N ALA A 80 10.02 -3.20 4.68
CA ALA A 80 10.09 -3.60 6.09
C ALA A 80 8.67 -3.83 6.58
N VAL A 81 8.44 -4.96 7.24
CA VAL A 81 7.12 -5.37 7.70
C VAL A 81 7.19 -5.77 9.16
N ASP A 82 6.23 -5.30 9.95
CA ASP A 82 6.05 -5.66 11.35
C ASP A 82 4.68 -6.33 11.53
N TYR A 83 4.69 -7.56 12.03
CA TYR A 83 3.50 -8.40 12.22
C TYR A 83 3.09 -8.37 13.69
N ARG A 84 1.84 -7.95 13.95
CA ARG A 84 1.32 -7.80 15.31
C ARG A 84 0.22 -8.80 15.66
N ALA A 85 -0.68 -9.09 14.71
CA ALA A 85 -1.75 -10.05 14.89
C ALA A 85 -2.11 -10.68 13.55
N PRO A 86 -2.58 -11.94 13.53
CA PRO A 86 -2.90 -12.65 12.30
C PRO A 86 -4.28 -12.28 11.75
N ALA A 87 -4.41 -12.28 10.44
CA ALA A 87 -5.69 -12.35 9.75
C ALA A 87 -6.04 -13.81 9.42
N ARG A 88 -7.31 -14.08 9.24
CA ARG A 88 -7.87 -15.41 8.99
C ARG A 88 -8.75 -15.39 7.73
N LEU A 89 -9.09 -16.59 7.26
CA LEU A 89 -10.02 -16.77 6.15
C LEU A 89 -11.31 -15.96 6.38
N ASP A 90 -11.80 -15.36 5.31
CA ASP A 90 -13.01 -14.52 5.26
C ASP A 90 -12.91 -13.17 5.99
N ASP A 91 -11.84 -12.88 6.69
CA ASP A 91 -11.64 -11.54 7.23
C ASP A 91 -11.65 -10.49 6.12
N VAL A 92 -12.25 -9.35 6.38
CA VAL A 92 -12.13 -8.15 5.54
C VAL A 92 -11.13 -7.22 6.19
N LEU A 93 -10.02 -7.00 5.49
CA LEU A 93 -8.96 -6.12 5.94
C LEU A 93 -9.15 -4.73 5.35
N THR A 94 -8.84 -3.73 6.16
CA THR A 94 -8.75 -2.34 5.71
C THR A 94 -7.27 -1.99 5.57
N ILE A 95 -6.82 -1.78 4.34
CA ILE A 95 -5.44 -1.36 4.08
C ILE A 95 -5.43 0.17 4.00
N VAL A 96 -4.65 0.79 4.86
CA VAL A 96 -4.44 2.24 4.85
C VAL A 96 -3.07 2.52 4.27
N SER A 97 -3.00 3.39 3.27
CA SER A 97 -1.77 3.72 2.56
C SER A 97 -1.52 5.23 2.56
N ARG A 98 -0.27 5.60 2.76
CA ARG A 98 0.17 6.99 2.75
C ARG A 98 1.55 7.09 2.09
N VAL A 99 1.75 8.10 1.24
CA VAL A 99 3.09 8.50 0.79
C VAL A 99 3.75 9.33 1.87
N THR A 100 4.94 8.92 2.30
CA THR A 100 5.72 9.61 3.33
C THR A 100 6.86 10.43 2.73
N ARG A 101 7.33 10.00 1.57
CA ARG A 101 8.39 10.71 0.85
C ARG A 101 8.21 10.54 -0.65
N LEU A 102 8.26 11.64 -1.37
CA LEU A 102 8.30 11.66 -2.82
C LEU A 102 9.66 12.22 -3.24
N GLY A 103 10.54 11.33 -3.68
CA GLY A 103 11.85 11.67 -4.22
C GLY A 103 11.78 11.94 -5.72
N ARG A 104 12.93 12.23 -6.32
CA ARG A 104 13.04 12.43 -7.77
C ARG A 104 12.80 11.14 -8.57
N ALA A 105 13.30 10.01 -8.06
CA ALA A 105 13.23 8.71 -8.72
C ALA A 105 12.66 7.62 -7.78
N SER A 106 12.02 7.99 -6.69
CA SER A 106 11.48 7.06 -5.71
C SER A 106 10.28 7.61 -4.97
N VAL A 107 9.45 6.69 -4.45
CA VAL A 107 8.29 6.98 -3.62
C VAL A 107 8.34 6.06 -2.41
N ASP A 108 8.23 6.62 -1.22
CA ASP A 108 8.12 5.84 0.02
C ASP A 108 6.67 5.82 0.49
N PHE A 109 6.17 4.61 0.75
CA PHE A 109 4.85 4.38 1.31
C PHE A 109 4.95 3.83 2.73
N GLU A 110 4.09 4.29 3.60
CA GLU A 110 3.70 3.58 4.80
C GLU A 110 2.31 2.99 4.61
N GLN A 111 2.16 1.73 5.00
CA GLN A 111 0.89 1.02 4.89
C GLN A 111 0.61 0.23 6.18
N ALA A 112 -0.67 0.13 6.51
CA ALA A 112 -1.14 -0.66 7.64
C ALA A 112 -2.33 -1.51 7.23
N ALA A 113 -2.39 -2.72 7.76
CA ALA A 113 -3.54 -3.62 7.60
C ALA A 113 -4.31 -3.70 8.92
N TRP A 114 -5.60 -3.43 8.85
CA TRP A 114 -6.51 -3.42 9.97
C TRP A 114 -7.63 -4.43 9.79
N ARG A 115 -8.06 -5.07 10.87
CA ARG A 115 -9.35 -5.76 10.95
C ARG A 115 -10.22 -5.03 11.97
N GLY A 116 -11.17 -4.23 11.48
CA GLY A 116 -11.90 -3.30 12.35
C GLY A 116 -10.94 -2.34 13.04
N GLU A 117 -10.94 -2.33 14.35
CA GLU A 117 -10.05 -1.49 15.17
C GLU A 117 -8.73 -2.16 15.57
N LEU A 118 -8.54 -3.42 15.16
CA LEU A 118 -7.31 -4.17 15.47
C LEU A 118 -6.27 -3.98 14.37
N LEU A 119 -5.12 -3.43 14.73
CA LEU A 119 -3.96 -3.35 13.86
C LEU A 119 -3.30 -4.71 13.75
N LEU A 120 -3.15 -5.20 12.52
CA LEU A 120 -2.56 -6.51 12.25
C LEU A 120 -1.10 -6.40 11.81
N VAL A 121 -0.81 -5.54 10.84
CA VAL A 121 0.51 -5.45 10.19
C VAL A 121 0.78 -4.00 9.80
N THR A 122 2.02 -3.57 9.97
CA THR A 122 2.51 -2.30 9.41
C THR A 122 3.65 -2.55 8.44
N SER A 123 3.83 -1.67 7.47
CA SER A 123 4.92 -1.77 6.52
C SER A 123 5.44 -0.41 6.08
N HIS A 124 6.72 -0.39 5.72
CA HIS A 124 7.36 0.70 5.02
C HIS A 124 7.95 0.17 3.72
N ILE A 125 7.57 0.76 2.60
CA ILE A 125 7.92 0.26 1.28
C ILE A 125 8.49 1.39 0.44
N ARG A 126 9.70 1.18 -0.09
CA ARG A 126 10.32 2.07 -1.06
C ARG A 126 10.13 1.52 -2.46
N VAL A 127 9.56 2.33 -3.31
CA VAL A 127 9.33 2.04 -4.73
C VAL A 127 10.24 2.94 -5.54
N ALA A 128 10.99 2.35 -6.47
CA ALA A 128 11.86 3.07 -7.39
C ALA A 128 11.19 3.21 -8.76
N CYS A 129 11.41 4.34 -9.40
CA CYS A 129 11.10 4.53 -10.81
C CYS A 129 12.32 4.13 -11.64
N VAL A 130 12.13 3.20 -12.57
CA VAL A 130 13.20 2.66 -13.41
C VAL A 130 12.79 2.65 -14.87
N GLU A 131 13.77 2.62 -15.75
CA GLU A 131 13.57 2.37 -17.18
C GLU A 131 13.31 0.85 -17.37
N GLN A 132 12.28 0.51 -18.16
CA GLN A 132 11.74 -0.86 -18.24
C GLN A 132 12.72 -1.89 -18.84
N THR A 133 13.65 -1.48 -19.70
CA THR A 133 14.57 -2.41 -20.37
C THR A 133 15.82 -2.66 -19.54
N ALA A 134 16.51 -1.61 -19.12
CA ALA A 134 17.76 -1.68 -18.39
C ALA A 134 17.57 -1.73 -16.87
N LEU A 135 16.37 -1.45 -16.38
CA LEU A 135 15.99 -1.36 -14.96
C LEU A 135 16.85 -0.37 -14.17
N ARG A 136 17.32 0.67 -14.84
CA ARG A 136 18.09 1.74 -14.20
C ARG A 136 17.17 2.79 -13.62
N PRO A 137 17.51 3.39 -12.47
CA PRO A 137 16.74 4.49 -11.92
C PRO A 137 16.63 5.65 -12.91
N ILE A 138 15.42 6.16 -13.10
CA ILE A 138 15.13 7.34 -13.88
C ILE A 138 14.22 8.26 -13.07
N PRO A 139 14.24 9.58 -13.36
CA PRO A 139 13.30 10.47 -12.73
C PRO A 139 11.85 10.08 -13.02
N VAL A 140 11.01 10.20 -12.02
CA VAL A 140 9.55 10.09 -12.21
C VAL A 140 9.13 11.16 -13.20
N PRO A 141 8.38 10.82 -14.28
CA PRO A 141 7.87 11.83 -15.23
C PRO A 141 7.12 12.96 -14.51
N ASP A 142 7.28 14.20 -14.97
CA ASP A 142 6.82 15.40 -14.27
C ASP A 142 5.32 15.40 -13.98
N ASP A 143 4.50 14.96 -14.92
CA ASP A 143 3.05 14.86 -14.78
C ASP A 143 2.65 13.79 -13.72
N VAL A 144 3.36 12.67 -13.70
CA VAL A 144 3.19 11.60 -12.72
C VAL A 144 3.65 12.08 -11.34
N HIS A 145 4.79 12.76 -11.26
CA HIS A 145 5.29 13.33 -10.01
C HIS A 145 4.29 14.33 -9.41
N ALA A 146 3.70 15.18 -10.25
CA ALA A 146 2.66 16.11 -9.83
C ALA A 146 1.39 15.38 -9.34
N ALA A 147 0.97 14.32 -10.04
CA ALA A 147 -0.17 13.49 -9.63
C ALA A 147 0.08 12.78 -8.29
N LEU A 148 1.28 12.24 -8.09
CA LEU A 148 1.70 11.63 -6.82
C LEU A 148 1.67 12.64 -5.66
N ARG A 149 2.10 13.87 -5.92
CA ARG A 149 2.08 14.95 -4.92
C ARG A 149 0.67 15.34 -4.50
N ARG A 150 -0.28 15.38 -5.45
CA ARG A 150 -1.70 15.66 -5.16
C ARG A 150 -2.37 14.53 -4.39
N GLY A 151 -1.92 13.29 -4.60
CA GLY A 151 -2.53 12.10 -4.04
C GLY A 151 -3.87 11.72 -4.71
N PRO A 152 -4.50 10.62 -4.26
CA PRO A 152 -5.77 10.16 -4.79
C PRO A 152 -6.88 11.16 -4.50
N GLY A 153 -7.78 11.36 -5.48
CA GLY A 153 -8.98 12.19 -5.30
C GLY A 153 -9.93 11.59 -4.25
N LYS A 154 -10.59 12.45 -3.50
CA LYS A 154 -11.52 12.05 -2.41
C LYS A 154 -12.73 11.25 -2.91
N ASP A 155 -13.06 11.33 -4.21
CA ASP A 155 -14.29 10.76 -4.77
C ASP A 155 -14.19 9.29 -5.21
N ARG A 156 -13.04 8.63 -5.04
CA ARG A 156 -12.84 7.23 -5.48
C ARG A 156 -12.70 6.21 -4.35
N ALA A 157 -12.86 6.61 -3.11
CA ALA A 157 -12.94 5.67 -1.98
C ALA A 157 -14.29 4.92 -1.93
N ALA A 158 -15.22 5.21 -2.82
CA ALA A 158 -16.53 4.59 -2.92
C ALA A 158 -16.69 3.87 -4.26
N VAL A 159 -15.89 2.85 -4.54
CA VAL A 159 -16.31 1.84 -5.51
C VAL A 159 -17.01 0.72 -4.77
N SER A 160 -18.31 0.93 -4.73
CA SER A 160 -19.36 -0.07 -4.86
C SER A 160 -19.22 -1.32 -3.99
N THR A 161 -19.82 -1.27 -2.83
CA THR A 161 -20.70 -2.36 -2.41
C THR A 161 -21.81 -2.51 -3.45
N ALA A 162 -21.51 -3.02 -4.62
CA ALA A 162 -22.52 -3.51 -5.53
C ALA A 162 -22.74 -4.98 -5.20
N THR A 163 -23.72 -5.16 -4.39
CA THR A 163 -24.69 -6.25 -4.30
C THR A 163 -24.81 -7.04 -5.63
N ARG A 164 -24.46 -8.29 -5.59
CA ARG A 164 -25.23 -9.49 -5.98
C ARG A 164 -24.35 -10.71 -6.03
#